data_0b6bae89e6a66da76dea42de0b1dcab0
#
_entry.id   0b6bae89e6a66da76dea42de0b1dcab0
#
_cell.length_a   1.000
_cell.length_b   1.000
_cell.length_c   1.000
_cell.angle_alpha   90.00
_cell.angle_beta   90.00
_cell.angle_gamma   90.00
#
_symmetry.space_group_name_H-M   'P 1'
#
loop_
_entity.id
_entity.type
_entity.pdbx_description
1 polymer ?
#
loop_
_entity_poly.entity_id
_entity_poly.type
_entity_poly.pdbx_seq_one_letter_code
_entity_poly.pdbx_strand_id
1 'polypeptide(L)'
;SVLASGVLFAEGYIHPDRMKNMADMETAMATIQKGFLFDNINVVKNGVKDLKATTKNIESFMRDDVDKNAVNNLMYAKKQAAAISSMADEISTTFAEGDSYSAANNYLLILSKCLSCHQTLRSW
;
A
#
# COMPACT_ATOMS: atom_id res chain seq x y z
N SER A 1 3.90 -24.20 -23.49
CA SER A 1 3.56 -23.73 -22.13
C SER A 1 4.80 -23.37 -21.32
N VAL A 2 5.84 -24.19 -21.42
CA VAL A 2 7.11 -23.96 -20.74
C VAL A 2 7.78 -22.69 -21.26
N LEU A 3 7.66 -22.40 -22.55
CA LEU A 3 8.24 -21.20 -23.16
C LEU A 3 7.57 -19.93 -22.65
N ALA A 4 6.26 -19.97 -22.46
CA ALA A 4 5.53 -18.81 -21.94
C ALA A 4 5.98 -18.43 -20.52
N SER A 5 6.23 -19.43 -19.69
CA SER A 5 6.74 -19.21 -18.34
C SER A 5 8.13 -18.56 -18.36
N GLY A 6 9.01 -18.99 -19.25
CA GLY A 6 10.34 -18.41 -19.40
C GLY A 6 10.29 -16.95 -19.83
N VAL A 7 9.39 -16.62 -20.74
CA VAL A 7 9.21 -15.23 -21.19
C VAL A 7 8.76 -14.33 -20.05
N LEU A 8 7.82 -14.79 -19.23
CA LEU A 8 7.33 -14.00 -18.10
C LEU A 8 8.45 -13.67 -17.11
N PHE A 9 9.34 -14.61 -16.84
CA PHE A 9 10.47 -14.37 -15.94
C PHE A 9 11.51 -13.42 -16.54
N ALA A 10 11.65 -13.40 -17.85
CA ALA A 10 12.60 -12.53 -18.53
C ALA A 10 12.17 -11.06 -18.53
N GLU A 11 10.85 -10.79 -18.50
CA GLU A 11 10.32 -9.44 -18.62
C GLU A 11 10.20 -8.68 -17.31
N GLY A 12 10.23 -9.33 -16.18
CA GLY A 12 9.98 -8.65 -14.91
C GLY A 12 10.63 -9.33 -13.73
N TYR A 13 11.75 -8.79 -13.29
CA TYR A 13 12.24 -9.13 -11.97
C TYR A 13 11.41 -8.36 -10.95
N ILE A 14 10.69 -9.09 -10.12
CA ILE A 14 9.96 -8.50 -8.99
C ILE A 14 10.70 -8.88 -7.72
N HIS A 15 11.14 -7.88 -6.96
CA HIS A 15 11.85 -8.07 -5.71
C HIS A 15 10.97 -8.86 -4.73
N PRO A 16 11.42 -10.00 -4.18
CA PRO A 16 10.59 -10.82 -3.30
C PRO A 16 10.04 -10.07 -2.09
N ASP A 17 10.84 -9.20 -1.48
CA ASP A 17 10.41 -8.40 -0.33
C ASP A 17 9.36 -7.36 -0.72
N ARG A 18 9.45 -6.85 -1.94
CA ARG A 18 8.44 -5.94 -2.48
C ARG A 18 7.11 -6.65 -2.67
N MET A 19 7.14 -7.87 -3.22
CA MET A 19 5.94 -8.68 -3.36
C MET A 19 5.30 -8.99 -2.01
N LYS A 20 6.13 -9.37 -1.03
CA LYS A 20 5.65 -9.63 0.32
C LYS A 20 5.03 -8.38 0.94
N ASN A 21 5.67 -7.24 0.78
CA ASN A 21 5.15 -5.98 1.31
C ASN A 21 3.80 -5.62 0.68
N MET A 22 3.65 -5.83 -0.62
CA MET A 22 2.37 -5.60 -1.30
C MET A 22 1.28 -6.54 -0.79
N ALA A 23 1.60 -7.82 -0.57
CA ALA A 23 0.67 -8.78 0.02
C ALA A 23 0.27 -8.37 1.45
N ASP A 24 1.21 -7.88 2.23
CA ASP A 24 0.94 -7.39 3.58
C ASP A 24 0.06 -6.14 3.56
N MET A 25 0.26 -5.24 2.60
CA MET A 25 -0.61 -4.08 2.40
C MET A 25 -2.03 -4.48 2.03
N GLU A 26 -2.18 -5.45 1.14
CA GLU A 26 -3.49 -5.99 0.76
C GLU A 26 -4.20 -6.57 1.99
N THR A 27 -3.49 -7.37 2.79
CA THR A 27 -4.03 -7.95 4.02
C THR A 27 -4.46 -6.87 5.01
N ALA A 28 -3.64 -5.83 5.18
CA ALA A 28 -3.95 -4.71 6.06
C ALA A 28 -5.23 -3.98 5.61
N MET A 29 -5.36 -3.72 4.31
CA MET A 29 -6.57 -3.10 3.76
C MET A 29 -7.81 -3.98 3.97
N ALA A 30 -7.67 -5.29 3.78
CA ALA A 30 -8.77 -6.23 4.05
C ALA A 30 -9.16 -6.24 5.54
N THR A 31 -8.20 -6.12 6.44
CA THR A 31 -8.45 -6.05 7.88
C THR A 31 -9.22 -4.79 8.24
N ILE A 32 -8.86 -3.64 7.65
CA ILE A 32 -9.59 -2.39 7.85
C ILE A 32 -11.04 -2.54 7.37
N GLN A 33 -11.24 -3.08 6.18
CA GLN A 33 -12.58 -3.33 5.64
C GLN A 33 -13.41 -4.23 6.56
N LYS A 34 -12.81 -5.29 7.07
CA LYS A 34 -13.48 -6.16 8.03
C LYS A 34 -13.92 -5.39 9.26
N GLY A 35 -13.05 -4.54 9.79
CA GLY A 35 -13.38 -3.68 10.93
C GLY A 35 -14.57 -2.77 10.66
N PHE A 36 -14.66 -2.21 9.45
CA PHE A 36 -15.80 -1.39 9.04
C PHE A 36 -17.10 -2.20 9.03
N LEU A 37 -17.06 -3.36 8.39
CA LEU A 37 -18.27 -4.17 8.17
C LEU A 37 -18.80 -4.79 9.48
N PHE A 38 -17.93 -5.06 10.44
CA PHE A 38 -18.30 -5.61 11.74
C PHE A 38 -18.39 -4.55 12.84
N ASP A 39 -18.27 -3.28 12.48
CA ASP A 39 -18.28 -2.15 13.42
C ASP A 39 -17.34 -2.36 14.60
N ASN A 40 -16.11 -2.75 14.29
CA ASN A 40 -15.11 -3.10 15.28
C ASN A 40 -13.89 -2.20 15.17
N ILE A 41 -13.82 -1.20 16.06
CA ILE A 41 -12.73 -0.21 16.08
C ILE A 41 -11.35 -0.86 16.34
N ASN A 42 -11.29 -1.91 17.12
CA ASN A 42 -10.02 -2.58 17.41
C ASN A 42 -9.46 -3.27 16.17
N VAL A 43 -10.32 -3.87 15.35
CA VAL A 43 -9.93 -4.47 14.08
C VAL A 43 -9.48 -3.39 13.10
N VAL A 44 -10.19 -2.25 13.03
CA VAL A 44 -9.79 -1.11 12.21
C VAL A 44 -8.40 -0.62 12.62
N LYS A 45 -8.18 -0.42 13.91
CA LYS A 45 -6.89 0.06 14.43
C LYS A 45 -5.75 -0.90 14.13
N ASN A 46 -6.01 -2.20 14.24
CA ASN A 46 -5.00 -3.22 13.91
C ASN A 46 -4.63 -3.17 12.42
N GLY A 47 -5.62 -3.07 11.55
CA GLY A 47 -5.39 -2.93 10.12
C GLY A 47 -4.62 -1.66 9.77
N VAL A 48 -4.96 -0.54 10.40
CA VAL A 48 -4.25 0.74 10.22
C VAL A 48 -2.80 0.61 10.66
N LYS A 49 -2.55 0.02 11.82
CA LYS A 49 -1.18 -0.21 12.32
C LYS A 49 -0.37 -1.04 11.33
N ASP A 50 -0.94 -2.12 10.83
CA ASP A 50 -0.28 -3.01 9.88
C ASP A 50 0.01 -2.29 8.56
N LEU A 51 -0.95 -1.52 8.06
CA LEU A 51 -0.78 -0.74 6.84
C LEU A 51 0.35 0.29 6.99
N LYS A 52 0.39 1.00 8.10
CA LYS A 52 1.45 1.98 8.37
C LYS A 52 2.83 1.31 8.45
N ALA A 53 2.92 0.12 9.01
CA ALA A 53 4.17 -0.63 9.06
C ALA A 53 4.68 -0.94 7.64
N THR A 54 3.79 -1.29 6.72
CA THR A 54 4.18 -1.57 5.33
C THR A 54 4.64 -0.34 4.57
N THR A 55 4.09 0.84 4.87
CA THR A 55 4.51 2.07 4.19
C THR A 55 5.96 2.42 4.45
N LYS A 56 6.49 2.05 5.61
CA LYS A 56 7.89 2.30 5.97
C LYS A 56 8.87 1.51 5.12
N ASN A 57 8.44 0.39 4.54
CA ASN A 57 9.29 -0.48 3.75
C ASN A 57 9.43 -0.01 2.30
N ILE A 58 8.53 0.84 1.83
CA ILE A 58 8.50 1.26 0.42
C ILE A 58 9.82 1.94 0.03
N GLU A 59 10.36 2.80 0.87
CA GLU A 59 11.60 3.50 0.59
C GLU A 59 12.77 2.54 0.35
N SER A 60 12.87 1.47 1.15
CA SER A 60 13.98 0.53 1.03
C SER A 60 13.97 -0.21 -0.30
N PHE A 61 12.80 -0.49 -0.84
CA PHE A 61 12.68 -1.16 -2.15
C PHE A 61 13.08 -0.25 -3.31
N MET A 62 12.77 1.02 -3.19
CA MET A 62 13.05 1.99 -4.25
C MET A 62 14.52 2.39 -4.31
N ARG A 63 15.28 2.19 -3.24
CA ARG A 63 16.72 2.47 -3.20
C ARG A 63 17.53 1.53 -4.10
N ASP A 64 16.99 0.36 -4.37
CA ASP A 64 17.65 -0.64 -5.21
C ASP A 64 17.38 -0.44 -6.70
N ASP A 65 16.59 0.57 -7.03
CA ASP A 65 16.25 0.90 -8.41
C ASP A 65 17.41 1.64 -9.08
N VAL A 66 17.91 1.09 -10.19
CA VAL A 66 19.05 1.63 -10.94
C VAL A 66 18.63 2.43 -12.18
N ASP A 67 17.34 2.72 -12.32
CA ASP A 67 16.81 3.48 -13.43
C ASP A 67 17.28 4.95 -13.38
N LYS A 68 17.30 5.59 -14.54
CA LYS A 68 17.58 7.02 -14.68
C LYS A 68 16.67 7.89 -13.83
N ASN A 69 15.46 7.41 -13.58
CA ASN A 69 14.46 8.11 -12.78
C ASN A 69 14.43 7.66 -11.32
N ALA A 70 15.43 6.90 -10.87
CA ALA A 70 15.44 6.32 -9.52
C ALA A 70 15.20 7.36 -8.43
N VAL A 71 15.84 8.54 -8.51
CA VAL A 71 15.66 9.60 -7.51
C VAL A 71 14.23 10.13 -7.52
N ASN A 72 13.66 10.39 -8.70
CA ASN A 72 12.28 10.87 -8.82
C ASN A 72 11.29 9.82 -8.37
N ASN A 73 11.52 8.56 -8.71
CA ASN A 73 10.69 7.44 -8.28
C ASN A 73 10.74 7.27 -6.75
N LEU A 74 11.91 7.40 -6.15
CA LEU A 74 12.06 7.33 -4.70
C LEU A 74 11.30 8.46 -4.02
N MET A 75 11.45 9.70 -4.49
CA MET A 75 10.74 10.85 -3.94
C MET A 75 9.23 10.69 -4.06
N TYR A 76 8.75 10.24 -5.21
CA TYR A 76 7.33 9.96 -5.44
C TYR A 76 6.83 8.88 -4.47
N ALA A 77 7.55 7.77 -4.36
CA ALA A 77 7.17 6.66 -3.48
C ALA A 77 7.13 7.10 -2.00
N LYS A 78 8.09 7.88 -1.55
CA LYS A 78 8.11 8.42 -0.18
C LYS A 78 6.91 9.32 0.08
N LYS A 79 6.57 10.17 -0.88
CA LYS A 79 5.42 11.07 -0.76
C LYS A 79 4.11 10.31 -0.69
N GLN A 80 3.95 9.28 -1.53
CA GLN A 80 2.78 8.42 -1.52
C GLN A 80 2.68 7.62 -0.22
N ALA A 81 3.78 7.07 0.25
CA ALA A 81 3.81 6.34 1.52
C ALA A 81 3.41 7.22 2.70
N ALA A 82 3.92 8.46 2.75
CA ALA A 82 3.54 9.42 3.79
C ALA A 82 2.05 9.77 3.72
N ALA A 83 1.51 9.95 2.53
CA ALA A 83 0.09 10.23 2.34
C ALA A 83 -0.78 9.05 2.79
N ILE A 84 -0.42 7.83 2.43
CA ILE A 84 -1.13 6.62 2.87
C ILE A 84 -1.11 6.51 4.39
N SER A 85 0.04 6.72 5.01
CA SER A 85 0.18 6.65 6.47
C SER A 85 -0.71 7.68 7.17
N SER A 86 -0.74 8.92 6.66
CA SER A 86 -1.58 9.99 7.20
C SER A 86 -3.07 9.67 7.05
N MET A 87 -3.49 9.19 5.88
CA MET A 87 -4.89 8.80 5.64
C MET A 87 -5.30 7.61 6.50
N ALA A 88 -4.37 6.69 6.77
CA ALA A 88 -4.61 5.56 7.66
C ALA A 88 -4.88 6.03 9.09
N ASP A 89 -4.12 6.99 9.59
CA ASP A 89 -4.38 7.61 10.90
C ASP A 89 -5.77 8.25 10.94
N GLU A 90 -6.16 8.94 9.88
CA GLU A 90 -7.49 9.55 9.77
C GLU A 90 -8.60 8.50 9.82
N ILE A 91 -8.39 7.32 9.24
CA ILE A 91 -9.36 6.22 9.34
C ILE A 91 -9.60 5.86 10.81
N SER A 92 -8.53 5.68 11.59
CA SER A 92 -8.67 5.33 13.01
C SER A 92 -9.40 6.42 13.79
N THR A 93 -9.04 7.67 13.57
CA THR A 93 -9.63 8.81 14.26
C THR A 93 -11.11 8.97 13.93
N THR A 94 -11.45 9.00 12.66
CA THR A 94 -12.84 9.24 12.23
C THR A 94 -13.75 8.06 12.59
N PHE A 95 -13.25 6.83 12.46
CA PHE A 95 -14.04 5.66 12.82
C PHE A 95 -14.29 5.61 14.33
N ALA A 96 -13.28 5.93 15.14
CA ALA A 96 -13.41 5.99 16.60
C ALA A 96 -14.43 7.06 17.04
N GLU A 97 -14.55 8.15 16.28
CA GLU A 97 -15.52 9.22 16.54
C GLU A 97 -16.93 8.88 16.07
N GLY A 98 -17.13 7.73 15.45
CA GLY A 98 -18.42 7.31 14.91
C GLY A 98 -18.70 7.80 13.49
N ASP A 99 -17.74 8.43 12.83
CA ASP A 99 -17.88 8.92 11.47
C ASP A 99 -17.37 7.87 10.47
N SER A 100 -18.18 6.85 10.26
CA SER A 100 -17.87 5.73 9.38
C SER A 100 -17.69 6.15 7.92
N TYR A 101 -18.46 7.13 7.47
CA TYR A 101 -18.40 7.59 6.07
C TYR A 101 -17.08 8.30 5.77
N SER A 102 -16.60 9.14 6.67
CA SER A 102 -15.30 9.78 6.51
C SER A 102 -14.17 8.74 6.55
N ALA A 103 -14.28 7.75 7.43
CA ALA A 103 -13.32 6.65 7.49
C ALA A 103 -13.29 5.87 6.17
N ALA A 104 -14.45 5.52 5.62
CA ALA A 104 -14.56 4.83 4.34
C ALA A 104 -14.01 5.67 3.19
N ASN A 105 -14.24 6.99 3.21
CA ASN A 105 -13.71 7.89 2.19
C ASN A 105 -12.17 7.90 2.22
N ASN A 106 -11.56 7.97 3.39
CA ASN A 106 -10.11 7.87 3.53
C ASN A 106 -9.58 6.51 3.02
N TYR A 107 -10.30 5.45 3.27
CA TYR A 107 -9.97 4.11 2.74
C TYR A 107 -9.93 4.13 1.20
N LEU A 108 -10.93 4.72 0.56
CA LEU A 108 -10.98 4.84 -0.90
C LEU A 108 -9.85 5.69 -1.44
N LEU A 109 -9.48 6.77 -0.74
CA LEU A 109 -8.35 7.60 -1.13
C LEU A 109 -7.03 6.83 -1.05
N ILE A 110 -6.86 6.00 -0.04
CA ILE A 110 -5.68 5.12 0.05
C ILE A 110 -5.64 4.16 -1.14
N LEU A 111 -6.76 3.54 -1.47
CA LEU A 111 -6.84 2.64 -2.62
C LEU A 111 -6.45 3.35 -3.92
N SER A 112 -6.89 4.59 -4.10
CA SER A 112 -6.49 5.43 -5.24
C SER A 112 -4.98 5.67 -5.27
N LYS A 113 -4.35 5.87 -4.11
CA LYS A 113 -2.88 6.01 -4.01
C LYS A 113 -2.17 4.73 -4.42
N CYS A 114 -2.69 3.58 -4.03
CA CYS A 114 -2.15 2.29 -4.46
C CYS A 114 -2.15 2.15 -5.98
N LEU A 115 -3.28 2.49 -6.61
CA LEU A 115 -3.41 2.44 -8.06
C LEU A 115 -2.47 3.44 -8.75
N SER A 116 -2.37 4.64 -8.21
CA SER A 116 -1.49 5.68 -8.75
C SER A 116 -0.03 5.25 -8.73
N CYS A 117 0.43 4.65 -7.62
CA CYS A 117 1.79 4.12 -7.51
C CYS A 117 2.04 3.03 -8.56
N HIS A 118 1.12 2.08 -8.69
CA HIS A 118 1.28 0.98 -9.64
C HIS A 118 1.34 1.47 -11.08
N GLN A 119 0.54 2.46 -11.43
CA GLN A 119 0.54 3.03 -12.78
C GLN A 119 1.80 3.85 -13.07
N THR A 120 2.32 4.54 -12.08
CA THR A 120 3.48 5.41 -12.24
C THR A 120 4.79 4.64 -12.22
N LEU A 121 4.93 3.70 -11.29
CA LEU A 121 6.20 3.01 -11.05
C LEU A 121 6.34 1.72 -11.86
N ARG A 122 5.30 1.19 -12.42
CA ARG A 122 5.25 0.05 -13.37
C ARG A 122 5.97 -1.24 -13.00
N SER A 123 6.88 -1.22 -12.04
CA SER A 123 7.71 -2.38 -11.68
C SER A 123 7.16 -3.18 -10.49
N TRP A 124 5.91 -2.98 -10.17
CA TRP A 124 5.25 -3.66 -9.05
C TRP A 124 4.57 -4.94 -9.49
#